data_3c91829f809c400e20b0b107ab54582c
#
_entry.id   3c91829f809c400e20b0b107ab54582c
#
_cell.length_a   1.000
_cell.length_b   1.000
_cell.length_c   1.000
_cell.angle_alpha   90.00
_cell.angle_beta   90.00
_cell.angle_gamma   90.00
#
_symmetry.space_group_name_H-M   'P 1'
#
loop_
_entity.id
_entity.type
_entity.pdbx_description
1 polymer ?
#
loop_
_entity_poly.entity_id
_entity_poly.type
_entity_poly.pdbx_seq_one_letter_code
_entity_poly.pdbx_strand_id
1 'polypeptide(L)'
;LNKKINSIIGKLMIGMEYVFLRSGPMTMGASQLCGFAKSDTSRETPNLQFHVQPISTDKLGGSNLHDFAAFTPTVANIRPTSKGEINIISKDSRENPKIKMNYLSSDEDRKVAAKGLRLIRKIVLESEEFKKYEPEEFRPGIDIQDDEKLVRAASNYAQTIFHPVGTCKMGNDENAVVSDELKVHGIENLRVIDASVMPNITS
;
A
#
# COMPACT_ATOMS: atom_id res chain seq x y z
N LEU A 1 -2.75 -21.22 -2.96
CA LEU A 1 -3.00 -21.07 -1.53
C LEU A 1 -4.49 -20.77 -1.29
N ASN A 2 -5.15 -19.91 -2.07
CA ASN A 2 -6.57 -19.57 -1.92
C ASN A 2 -7.47 -20.80 -1.76
N LYS A 3 -7.42 -21.75 -2.70
CA LYS A 3 -8.23 -22.99 -2.63
C LYS A 3 -7.99 -23.78 -1.33
N LYS A 4 -6.74 -23.84 -0.86
CA LYS A 4 -6.41 -24.53 0.39
C LYS A 4 -7.02 -23.82 1.62
N ILE A 5 -6.95 -22.48 1.64
CA ILE A 5 -7.52 -21.68 2.73
C ILE A 5 -9.05 -21.67 2.70
N ASN A 6 -9.69 -21.73 1.54
CA ASN A 6 -11.15 -21.75 1.43
C ASN A 6 -11.76 -23.13 1.79
N SER A 7 -10.96 -24.19 1.83
CA SER A 7 -11.40 -25.54 2.19
C SER A 7 -11.28 -25.78 3.70
N ILE A 8 -12.29 -26.44 4.30
CA ILE A 8 -12.27 -26.85 5.73
C ILE A 8 -11.09 -27.80 6.00
N ILE A 9 -10.90 -28.80 5.13
CA ILE A 9 -9.78 -29.74 5.23
C ILE A 9 -8.46 -29.00 5.08
N GLY A 10 -8.37 -28.06 4.14
CA GLY A 10 -7.18 -27.25 3.95
C GLY A 10 -6.84 -26.40 5.15
N LYS A 11 -7.82 -25.78 5.82
CA LYS A 11 -7.62 -25.04 7.07
C LYS A 11 -7.10 -25.95 8.18
N LEU A 12 -7.69 -27.13 8.32
CA LEU A 12 -7.25 -28.11 9.31
C LEU A 12 -5.80 -28.54 9.07
N MET A 13 -5.45 -28.87 7.81
CA MET A 13 -4.07 -29.23 7.44
C MET A 13 -3.08 -28.10 7.73
N ILE A 14 -3.41 -26.86 7.39
CA ILE A 14 -2.57 -25.69 7.68
C ILE A 14 -2.39 -25.53 9.20
N GLY A 15 -3.46 -25.70 9.98
CA GLY A 15 -3.41 -25.63 11.42
C GLY A 15 -2.53 -26.75 12.04
N MET A 16 -2.69 -27.99 11.59
CA MET A 16 -1.86 -29.12 12.03
C MET A 16 -0.38 -28.92 11.67
N GLU A 17 -0.09 -28.48 10.43
CA GLU A 17 1.26 -28.16 9.98
C GLU A 17 1.92 -27.13 10.92
N TYR A 18 1.19 -26.07 11.27
CA TYR A 18 1.69 -25.07 12.21
C TYR A 18 1.92 -25.60 13.62
N VAL A 19 0.96 -26.34 14.17
CA VAL A 19 1.05 -26.86 15.56
C VAL A 19 2.19 -27.84 15.71
N PHE A 20 2.33 -28.80 14.79
CA PHE A 20 3.29 -29.91 14.93
C PHE A 20 4.66 -29.59 14.33
N LEU A 21 4.72 -28.83 13.22
CA LEU A 21 5.96 -28.61 12.48
C LEU A 21 6.47 -27.16 12.57
N ARG A 22 5.67 -26.25 13.13
CA ARG A 22 5.98 -24.79 13.13
C ARG A 22 6.36 -24.26 11.76
N SER A 23 5.67 -24.75 10.72
CA SER A 23 5.91 -24.42 9.33
C SER A 23 4.59 -24.08 8.59
N GLY A 24 4.68 -23.80 7.30
CA GLY A 24 3.54 -23.57 6.44
C GLY A 24 2.96 -22.14 6.48
N PRO A 25 1.77 -21.94 5.90
CA PRO A 25 1.20 -20.62 5.68
C PRO A 25 1.01 -19.78 6.94
N MET A 26 0.81 -20.37 8.11
CA MET A 26 0.64 -19.62 9.36
C MET A 26 1.94 -19.04 9.92
N THR A 27 3.10 -19.41 9.39
CA THR A 27 4.40 -18.82 9.76
C THR A 27 4.79 -17.65 8.87
N MET A 28 4.00 -17.37 7.82
CA MET A 28 4.33 -16.38 6.82
C MET A 28 3.64 -15.06 7.12
N GLY A 29 4.34 -13.95 6.90
CA GLY A 29 3.73 -12.63 6.83
C GLY A 29 2.79 -12.50 5.63
N ALA A 30 1.91 -11.51 5.65
CA ALA A 30 0.94 -11.28 4.57
C ALA A 30 1.62 -11.02 3.23
N SER A 31 2.74 -10.32 3.22
CA SER A 31 3.59 -10.08 2.04
C SER A 31 4.86 -10.92 2.14
N GLN A 32 5.08 -11.77 1.16
CA GLN A 32 6.22 -12.69 1.14
C GLN A 32 7.45 -12.09 0.49
N LEU A 33 7.24 -11.23 -0.48
CA LEU A 33 8.31 -10.58 -1.23
C LEU A 33 8.11 -9.07 -1.19
N CYS A 34 9.22 -8.36 -1.04
CA CYS A 34 9.28 -6.91 -1.14
C CYS A 34 10.41 -6.54 -2.12
N GLY A 35 10.18 -5.53 -2.92
CA GLY A 35 11.17 -5.02 -3.85
C GLY A 35 11.05 -3.52 -4.03
N PHE A 36 12.13 -2.89 -4.48
CA PHE A 36 12.16 -1.46 -4.76
C PHE A 36 12.64 -1.22 -6.19
N ALA A 37 12.03 -0.26 -6.86
CA ALA A 37 12.43 0.14 -8.19
C ALA A 37 12.22 1.64 -8.43
N LYS A 38 12.83 2.13 -9.50
CA LYS A 38 12.57 3.48 -10.00
C LYS A 38 11.42 3.43 -10.98
N SER A 39 10.49 4.38 -10.89
CA SER A 39 9.40 4.52 -11.87
C SER A 39 9.91 4.91 -13.25
N ASP A 40 11.06 5.55 -13.30
CA ASP A 40 11.80 5.90 -14.51
C ASP A 40 13.29 6.14 -14.21
N THR A 41 14.09 6.18 -15.28
CA THR A 41 15.56 6.30 -15.20
C THR A 41 16.05 7.66 -14.69
N SER A 42 15.21 8.70 -14.70
CA SER A 42 15.59 10.03 -14.21
C SER A 42 15.62 10.13 -12.69
N ARG A 43 15.07 9.15 -11.98
CA ARG A 43 15.06 9.13 -10.52
C ARG A 43 16.44 8.79 -9.98
N GLU A 44 16.89 9.52 -8.98
CA GLU A 44 18.16 9.21 -8.30
C GLU A 44 18.05 7.93 -7.46
N THR A 45 16.93 7.77 -6.78
CA THR A 45 16.65 6.65 -5.88
C THR A 45 15.31 5.98 -6.22
N PRO A 46 15.09 4.73 -5.81
CA PRO A 46 13.79 4.08 -5.94
C PRO A 46 12.66 4.90 -5.32
N ASN A 47 11.54 4.96 -6.02
CA ASN A 47 10.30 5.60 -5.56
C ASN A 47 9.08 4.68 -5.63
N LEU A 48 9.28 3.43 -6.06
CA LEU A 48 8.28 2.38 -6.05
C LEU A 48 8.68 1.29 -5.06
N GLN A 49 7.73 0.83 -4.27
CA GLN A 49 7.84 -0.35 -3.42
C GLN A 49 6.82 -1.38 -3.86
N PHE A 50 7.28 -2.61 -4.07
CA PHE A 50 6.44 -3.75 -4.43
C PHE A 50 6.26 -4.68 -3.25
N HIS A 51 5.06 -5.23 -3.14
CA HIS A 51 4.75 -6.32 -2.23
C HIS A 51 4.06 -7.43 -3.00
N VAL A 52 4.37 -8.68 -2.68
CA VAL A 52 3.72 -9.83 -3.29
C VAL A 52 3.07 -10.67 -2.20
N GLN A 53 1.78 -10.87 -2.35
CA GLN A 53 0.98 -11.72 -1.45
C GLN A 53 0.61 -13.01 -2.19
N PRO A 54 0.83 -14.19 -1.60
CA PRO A 54 0.53 -15.47 -2.22
C PRO A 54 -0.97 -15.83 -2.20
N ILE A 55 -1.81 -14.84 -1.95
CA ILE A 55 -3.28 -14.93 -1.90
C ILE A 55 -3.89 -13.79 -2.72
N SER A 56 -5.18 -13.91 -3.03
CA SER A 56 -5.95 -12.83 -3.64
C SER A 56 -7.34 -12.71 -3.03
N THR A 57 -7.82 -11.47 -2.91
CA THR A 57 -9.10 -11.09 -2.31
C THR A 57 -9.60 -9.79 -2.92
N ASP A 58 -10.88 -9.49 -2.81
CA ASP A 58 -11.46 -8.22 -3.26
C ASP A 58 -11.02 -7.02 -2.41
N LYS A 59 -10.78 -7.26 -1.12
CA LYS A 59 -10.35 -6.21 -0.17
C LYS A 59 -9.23 -6.73 0.69
N LEU A 60 -8.15 -5.98 0.80
CA LEU A 60 -7.05 -6.29 1.71
C LEU A 60 -7.59 -6.38 3.14
N GLY A 61 -7.24 -7.46 3.86
CA GLY A 61 -7.81 -7.75 5.18
C GLY A 61 -9.22 -8.33 5.17
N GLY A 62 -9.81 -8.55 3.99
CA GLY A 62 -11.09 -9.26 3.85
C GLY A 62 -10.96 -10.75 4.16
N SER A 63 -12.03 -11.35 4.70
CA SER A 63 -12.07 -12.77 5.05
C SER A 63 -12.28 -13.69 3.84
N ASN A 64 -12.76 -13.16 2.72
CA ASN A 64 -13.13 -13.95 1.55
C ASN A 64 -12.03 -13.90 0.50
N LEU A 65 -11.32 -15.00 0.36
CA LEU A 65 -10.36 -15.17 -0.73
C LEU A 65 -11.09 -15.64 -1.99
N HIS A 66 -10.55 -15.28 -3.17
CA HIS A 66 -11.04 -15.82 -4.42
C HIS A 66 -10.94 -17.35 -4.44
N ASP A 67 -11.81 -18.03 -5.16
CA ASP A 67 -11.87 -19.50 -5.26
C ASP A 67 -10.92 -20.09 -6.29
N PHE A 68 -10.16 -19.26 -6.99
CA PHE A 68 -9.16 -19.64 -7.98
C PHE A 68 -7.72 -19.45 -7.47
N ALA A 69 -6.77 -20.06 -8.15
CA ALA A 69 -5.35 -19.90 -7.85
C ALA A 69 -4.88 -18.52 -8.32
N ALA A 70 -4.40 -17.70 -7.40
CA ALA A 70 -3.87 -16.37 -7.71
C ALA A 70 -2.89 -15.89 -6.64
N PHE A 71 -2.12 -14.89 -7.00
CA PHE A 71 -1.30 -14.08 -6.11
C PHE A 71 -1.54 -12.59 -6.41
N THR A 72 -1.20 -11.71 -5.49
CA THR A 72 -1.44 -10.29 -5.63
C THR A 72 -0.12 -9.51 -5.54
N PRO A 73 0.47 -9.13 -6.67
CA PRO A 73 1.53 -8.13 -6.66
C PRO A 73 0.89 -6.74 -6.50
N THR A 74 1.42 -5.96 -5.59
CA THR A 74 1.00 -4.57 -5.36
C THR A 74 2.18 -3.63 -5.50
N VAL A 75 1.91 -2.38 -5.84
CA VAL A 75 2.92 -1.33 -5.93
C VAL A 75 2.45 -0.08 -5.19
N ALA A 76 3.34 0.51 -4.43
CA ALA A 76 3.13 1.77 -3.73
C ALA A 76 4.15 2.82 -4.19
N ASN A 77 3.70 4.06 -4.39
CA ASN A 77 4.58 5.21 -4.48
C ASN A 77 5.04 5.56 -3.07
N ILE A 78 6.33 5.39 -2.77
CA ILE A 78 6.91 5.72 -1.45
C ILE A 78 7.35 7.18 -1.32
N ARG A 79 7.18 7.98 -2.38
CA ARG A 79 7.45 9.42 -2.39
C ARG A 79 6.27 10.21 -2.98
N PRO A 80 5.05 10.07 -2.40
CA PRO A 80 3.88 10.74 -2.92
C PRO A 80 3.96 12.24 -2.73
N THR A 81 3.39 12.97 -3.68
CA THR A 81 3.26 14.44 -3.65
C THR A 81 1.85 14.90 -3.34
N SER A 82 0.85 14.03 -3.48
CA SER A 82 -0.53 14.31 -3.08
C SER A 82 -0.62 14.58 -1.58
N LYS A 83 -1.42 15.58 -1.20
CA LYS A 83 -1.66 15.97 0.19
C LYS A 83 -3.13 15.82 0.54
N GLY A 84 -3.38 15.31 1.72
CA GLY A 84 -4.71 15.24 2.34
C GLY A 84 -4.82 16.18 3.53
N GLU A 85 -5.93 16.07 4.24
CA GLU A 85 -6.21 16.87 5.42
C GLU A 85 -7.01 16.08 6.47
N ILE A 86 -6.84 16.46 7.72
CA ILE A 86 -7.64 16.00 8.84
C ILE A 86 -8.21 17.21 9.58
N ASN A 87 -9.52 17.22 9.82
CA ASN A 87 -10.23 18.32 10.42
C ASN A 87 -11.11 17.86 11.58
N ILE A 88 -11.06 18.57 12.70
CA ILE A 88 -12.01 18.42 13.80
C ILE A 88 -13.35 18.99 13.34
N ILE A 89 -14.42 18.23 13.49
CA ILE A 89 -15.78 18.59 13.05
C ILE A 89 -16.74 18.87 14.21
N SER A 90 -16.35 18.56 15.45
CA SER A 90 -17.16 18.71 16.65
C SER A 90 -16.30 19.09 17.85
N LYS A 91 -16.93 19.70 18.87
CA LYS A 91 -16.32 19.91 20.20
C LYS A 91 -16.37 18.64 21.06
N ASP A 92 -17.19 17.64 20.68
CA ASP A 92 -17.22 16.35 21.35
C ASP A 92 -16.02 15.52 20.89
N SER A 93 -15.09 15.25 21.81
CA SER A 93 -13.86 14.50 21.56
C SER A 93 -14.10 13.03 21.17
N ARG A 94 -15.33 12.52 21.31
CA ARG A 94 -15.72 11.15 20.90
C ARG A 94 -16.09 11.08 19.42
N GLU A 95 -16.36 12.21 18.79
CA GLU A 95 -16.64 12.23 17.34
C GLU A 95 -15.33 12.13 16.56
N ASN A 96 -15.34 11.22 15.58
CA ASN A 96 -14.19 11.02 14.70
C ASN A 96 -13.95 12.27 13.85
N PRO A 97 -12.69 12.66 13.62
CA PRO A 97 -12.36 13.77 12.73
C PRO A 97 -12.72 13.42 11.28
N LYS A 98 -12.96 14.44 10.48
CA LYS A 98 -13.09 14.29 9.03
C LYS A 98 -11.70 14.09 8.42
N ILE A 99 -11.48 12.91 7.85
CA ILE A 99 -10.22 12.54 7.18
C ILE A 99 -10.44 12.57 5.68
N LYS A 100 -9.65 13.34 4.95
CA LYS A 100 -9.64 13.40 3.49
C LYS A 100 -8.22 13.08 3.01
N MET A 101 -8.03 11.84 2.59
CA MET A 101 -6.70 11.35 2.17
C MET A 101 -6.21 11.96 0.86
N ASN A 102 -7.15 12.26 -0.06
CA ASN A 102 -6.87 12.94 -1.33
C ASN A 102 -5.81 12.23 -2.21
N TYR A 103 -5.82 10.90 -2.20
CA TYR A 103 -4.88 10.08 -2.98
C TYR A 103 -4.96 10.40 -4.48
N LEU A 104 -3.81 10.31 -5.17
CA LEU A 104 -3.69 10.51 -6.62
C LEU A 104 -4.19 11.88 -7.11
N SER A 105 -4.21 12.89 -6.24
CA SER A 105 -4.65 14.25 -6.61
C SER A 105 -3.62 14.99 -7.46
N SER A 106 -2.34 14.64 -7.34
CA SER A 106 -1.28 15.21 -8.17
C SER A 106 -1.06 14.43 -9.46
N ASP A 107 -0.69 15.14 -10.55
CA ASP A 107 -0.32 14.52 -11.81
C ASP A 107 0.89 13.59 -11.68
N GLU A 108 1.83 13.97 -10.82
CA GLU A 108 3.02 13.17 -10.54
C GLU A 108 2.63 11.81 -9.97
N ASP A 109 1.78 11.76 -8.96
CA ASP A 109 1.39 10.50 -8.33
C ASP A 109 0.61 9.60 -9.31
N ARG A 110 -0.22 10.19 -10.18
CA ARG A 110 -0.92 9.44 -11.23
C ARG A 110 0.05 8.82 -12.23
N LYS A 111 1.04 9.60 -12.68
CA LYS A 111 2.10 9.10 -13.59
C LYS A 111 2.92 7.98 -12.96
N VAL A 112 3.32 8.16 -11.69
CA VAL A 112 4.08 7.14 -10.96
C VAL A 112 3.24 5.87 -10.76
N ALA A 113 1.95 5.99 -10.46
CA ALA A 113 1.05 4.86 -10.33
C ALA A 113 0.91 4.07 -11.64
N ALA A 114 0.72 4.76 -12.78
CA ALA A 114 0.67 4.11 -14.09
C ALA A 114 1.96 3.36 -14.41
N LYS A 115 3.12 4.00 -14.20
CA LYS A 115 4.44 3.36 -14.40
C LYS A 115 4.64 2.15 -13.50
N GLY A 116 4.21 2.23 -12.24
CA GLY A 116 4.27 1.12 -11.29
C GLY A 116 3.43 -0.08 -11.74
N LEU A 117 2.20 0.15 -12.18
CA LEU A 117 1.32 -0.89 -12.70
C LEU A 117 1.89 -1.54 -13.97
N ARG A 118 2.44 -0.74 -14.89
CA ARG A 118 3.11 -1.27 -16.09
C ARG A 118 4.33 -2.11 -15.73
N LEU A 119 5.08 -1.71 -14.71
CA LEU A 119 6.24 -2.48 -14.28
C LEU A 119 5.83 -3.82 -13.67
N ILE A 120 4.73 -3.89 -12.92
CA ILE A 120 4.15 -5.18 -12.47
C ILE A 120 3.79 -6.05 -13.67
N ARG A 121 3.09 -5.51 -14.67
CA ARG A 121 2.75 -6.24 -15.89
C ARG A 121 3.99 -6.82 -16.56
N LYS A 122 5.01 -5.98 -16.74
CA LYS A 122 6.29 -6.40 -17.32
C LYS A 122 6.93 -7.55 -16.53
N ILE A 123 6.98 -7.44 -15.20
CA ILE A 123 7.58 -8.48 -14.35
C ILE A 123 6.78 -9.78 -14.42
N VAL A 124 5.45 -9.71 -14.34
CA VAL A 124 4.61 -10.91 -14.21
C VAL A 124 4.28 -11.54 -15.55
N LEU A 125 3.97 -10.73 -16.56
CA LEU A 125 3.46 -11.25 -17.84
C LEU A 125 4.56 -11.48 -18.88
N GLU A 126 5.70 -10.78 -18.76
CA GLU A 126 6.74 -10.80 -19.80
C GLU A 126 8.01 -11.55 -19.37
N SER A 127 8.23 -11.80 -18.07
CA SER A 127 9.45 -12.50 -17.63
C SER A 127 9.39 -14.00 -17.88
N GLU A 128 10.52 -14.58 -18.24
CA GLU A 128 10.64 -16.02 -18.52
C GLU A 128 10.31 -16.88 -17.30
N GLU A 129 10.62 -16.38 -16.09
CA GLU A 129 10.38 -17.08 -14.82
C GLU A 129 8.90 -17.31 -14.55
N PHE A 130 8.05 -16.38 -14.98
CA PHE A 130 6.60 -16.50 -14.80
C PHE A 130 5.87 -17.19 -15.95
N LYS A 131 6.43 -17.23 -17.16
CA LYS A 131 5.78 -17.84 -18.34
C LYS A 131 5.30 -19.27 -18.11
N LYS A 132 6.06 -20.08 -17.37
CA LYS A 132 5.67 -21.47 -17.04
C LYS A 132 4.39 -21.60 -16.21
N TYR A 133 3.92 -20.51 -15.60
CA TYR A 133 2.69 -20.48 -14.82
C TYR A 133 1.51 -19.91 -15.62
N GLU A 134 1.74 -19.46 -16.85
CA GLU A 134 0.73 -18.85 -17.73
C GLU A 134 -0.13 -17.80 -16.98
N PRO A 135 0.49 -16.76 -16.40
CA PRO A 135 -0.24 -15.81 -15.58
C PRO A 135 -1.18 -14.96 -16.43
N GLU A 136 -2.39 -14.77 -15.92
CA GLU A 136 -3.40 -13.87 -16.50
C GLU A 136 -3.69 -12.74 -15.53
N GLU A 137 -3.80 -11.52 -16.05
CA GLU A 137 -4.16 -10.36 -15.23
C GLU A 137 -5.67 -10.35 -14.96
N PHE A 138 -6.04 -10.56 -13.69
CA PHE A 138 -7.43 -10.50 -13.26
C PHE A 138 -7.90 -9.05 -13.08
N ARG A 139 -7.05 -8.19 -12.49
CA ARG A 139 -7.34 -6.76 -12.23
C ARG A 139 -6.07 -5.93 -12.32
N PRO A 140 -6.17 -4.70 -12.84
CA PRO A 140 -7.35 -3.98 -13.34
C PRO A 140 -7.89 -4.46 -14.69
N GLY A 141 -7.19 -5.30 -15.42
CA GLY A 141 -7.56 -5.87 -16.72
C GLY A 141 -6.59 -5.49 -17.82
N ILE A 142 -6.06 -6.50 -18.51
CA ILE A 142 -5.00 -6.34 -19.53
C ILE A 142 -5.42 -5.45 -20.71
N ASP A 143 -6.71 -5.38 -21.03
CA ASP A 143 -7.23 -4.56 -22.13
C ASP A 143 -7.11 -3.05 -21.87
N ILE A 144 -6.89 -2.66 -20.62
CA ILE A 144 -6.72 -1.25 -20.27
C ILE A 144 -5.27 -0.86 -20.51
N GLN A 145 -5.01 -0.21 -21.66
CA GLN A 145 -3.66 0.20 -22.08
C GLN A 145 -3.40 1.71 -21.95
N ASP A 146 -4.43 2.53 -21.83
CA ASP A 146 -4.30 3.96 -21.55
C ASP A 146 -3.97 4.19 -20.07
N ASP A 147 -3.00 5.09 -19.79
CA ASP A 147 -2.48 5.31 -18.44
C ASP A 147 -3.52 5.91 -17.50
N GLU A 148 -4.32 6.87 -17.95
CA GLU A 148 -5.35 7.47 -17.10
C GLU A 148 -6.46 6.49 -16.79
N LYS A 149 -6.90 5.72 -17.78
CA LYS A 149 -7.88 4.66 -17.59
C LYS A 149 -7.35 3.57 -16.67
N LEU A 150 -6.06 3.20 -16.82
CA LEU A 150 -5.39 2.21 -15.97
C LEU A 150 -5.38 2.65 -14.50
N VAL A 151 -4.93 3.88 -14.23
CA VAL A 151 -4.92 4.43 -12.86
C VAL A 151 -6.34 4.53 -12.30
N ARG A 152 -7.31 4.99 -13.09
CA ARG A 152 -8.72 5.08 -12.68
C ARG A 152 -9.31 3.71 -12.36
N ALA A 153 -9.04 2.69 -13.16
CA ALA A 153 -9.50 1.33 -12.91
C ALA A 153 -8.85 0.76 -11.63
N ALA A 154 -7.53 0.92 -11.50
CA ALA A 154 -6.79 0.45 -10.33
C ALA A 154 -7.20 1.17 -9.04
N SER A 155 -7.57 2.45 -9.09
CA SER A 155 -8.01 3.21 -7.92
C SER A 155 -9.27 2.64 -7.25
N ASN A 156 -10.09 1.86 -7.97
CA ASN A 156 -11.24 1.16 -7.38
C ASN A 156 -10.83 0.03 -6.41
N TYR A 157 -9.58 -0.44 -6.51
CA TYR A 157 -9.02 -1.54 -5.70
C TYR A 157 -7.87 -1.07 -4.81
N ALA A 158 -7.32 0.12 -5.11
CA ALA A 158 -6.21 0.70 -4.35
C ALA A 158 -6.61 0.98 -2.90
N GLN A 159 -5.67 0.78 -2.01
CA GLN A 159 -5.86 1.03 -0.58
C GLN A 159 -4.64 1.73 -0.01
N THR A 160 -4.82 2.32 1.18
CA THR A 160 -3.69 2.79 1.97
C THR A 160 -2.80 1.62 2.39
N ILE A 161 -1.48 1.86 2.49
CA ILE A 161 -0.55 0.94 3.15
C ILE A 161 -0.31 1.34 4.62
N PHE A 162 -1.20 2.21 5.16
CA PHE A 162 -1.22 2.63 6.57
C PHE A 162 0.03 3.38 7.05
N HIS A 163 0.68 4.13 6.16
CA HIS A 163 1.85 4.96 6.48
C HIS A 163 1.60 6.46 6.27
N PRO A 164 0.48 7.05 6.76
CA PRO A 164 0.26 8.49 6.65
C PRO A 164 1.21 9.24 7.58
N VAL A 165 1.67 10.42 7.14
CA VAL A 165 2.57 11.30 7.87
C VAL A 165 2.16 12.77 7.68
N GLY A 166 2.76 13.69 8.43
CA GLY A 166 2.75 15.12 8.14
C GLY A 166 1.57 15.92 8.70
N THR A 167 0.60 15.30 9.39
CA THR A 167 -0.52 16.06 9.99
C THR A 167 -0.12 16.94 11.15
N CYS A 168 1.03 16.66 11.80
CA CYS A 168 1.67 17.51 12.79
C CYS A 168 3.14 17.78 12.40
N LYS A 169 3.38 18.10 11.10
CA LYS A 169 4.74 18.14 10.55
C LYS A 169 5.67 19.07 11.38
N MET A 170 6.91 18.62 11.55
CA MET A 170 7.96 19.43 12.13
C MET A 170 8.49 20.46 11.13
N GLY A 171 8.97 21.57 11.65
CA GLY A 171 9.59 22.63 10.88
C GLY A 171 9.52 23.98 11.56
N ASN A 172 10.01 25.02 10.86
CA ASN A 172 10.01 26.39 11.30
C ASN A 172 9.20 27.31 10.37
N ASP A 173 8.48 26.72 9.39
CA ASP A 173 7.56 27.45 8.52
C ASP A 173 6.18 27.63 9.18
N GLU A 174 5.37 28.54 8.64
CA GLU A 174 4.04 28.88 9.15
C GLU A 174 3.05 27.70 9.24
N ASN A 175 3.28 26.63 8.50
CA ASN A 175 2.45 25.42 8.48
C ASN A 175 3.02 24.31 9.36
N ALA A 176 4.15 24.55 10.05
CA ALA A 176 4.71 23.58 10.98
C ALA A 176 3.90 23.57 12.28
N VAL A 177 3.61 22.36 12.78
CA VAL A 177 2.88 22.20 14.05
C VAL A 177 3.85 22.04 15.22
N VAL A 178 4.98 21.39 14.99
CA VAL A 178 6.00 21.20 16.02
C VAL A 178 7.38 21.66 15.54
N SER A 179 8.22 22.01 16.48
CA SER A 179 9.64 22.31 16.24
C SER A 179 10.43 21.03 15.94
N ASP A 180 11.72 21.17 15.63
CA ASP A 180 12.69 20.07 15.52
C ASP A 180 12.92 19.30 16.84
N GLU A 181 12.58 19.93 18.00
CA GLU A 181 12.52 19.27 19.30
C GLU A 181 11.15 18.61 19.59
N LEU A 182 10.25 18.52 18.60
CA LEU A 182 8.90 17.98 18.69
C LEU A 182 7.95 18.72 19.65
N LYS A 183 8.28 19.95 20.02
CA LYS A 183 7.45 20.82 20.85
C LYS A 183 6.39 21.50 19.98
N VAL A 184 5.14 21.51 20.44
CA VAL A 184 4.04 22.19 19.73
C VAL A 184 4.27 23.70 19.76
N HIS A 185 4.24 24.35 18.59
CA HIS A 185 4.38 25.81 18.53
C HIS A 185 3.24 26.51 19.25
N GLY A 186 3.57 27.47 20.09
CA GLY A 186 2.59 28.29 20.84
C GLY A 186 1.94 27.60 22.05
N ILE A 187 2.32 26.38 22.40
CA ILE A 187 1.81 25.68 23.59
C ILE A 187 2.99 25.13 24.39
N GLU A 188 3.08 25.57 25.65
CA GLU A 188 4.13 25.11 26.55
C GLU A 188 3.89 23.68 27.05
N ASN A 189 4.96 22.91 27.26
CA ASN A 189 4.96 21.58 27.84
C ASN A 189 4.18 20.51 27.06
N LEU A 190 3.90 20.75 25.76
CA LEU A 190 3.23 19.81 24.89
C LEU A 190 4.17 19.35 23.73
N ARG A 191 4.19 18.06 23.47
CA ARG A 191 4.90 17.44 22.34
C ARG A 191 4.01 16.50 21.56
N VAL A 192 4.34 16.35 20.28
CA VAL A 192 3.82 15.23 19.43
C VAL A 192 4.99 14.32 19.09
N ILE A 193 4.83 13.00 19.34
CA ILE A 193 5.90 12.01 19.16
C ILE A 193 5.33 10.78 18.46
N ASP A 194 4.98 10.94 17.19
CA ASP A 194 4.54 9.86 16.30
C ASP A 194 4.85 10.22 14.84
N ALA A 195 4.46 9.36 13.89
CA ALA A 195 4.75 9.56 12.47
C ALA A 195 4.14 10.84 11.87
N SER A 196 3.16 11.47 12.53
CA SER A 196 2.55 12.73 12.05
C SER A 196 3.53 13.90 12.00
N VAL A 197 4.62 13.84 12.78
CA VAL A 197 5.66 14.87 12.78
C VAL A 197 6.56 14.85 11.55
N MET A 198 6.60 13.73 10.82
CA MET A 198 7.43 13.60 9.62
C MET A 198 6.87 14.49 8.49
N PRO A 199 7.66 15.39 7.89
CA PRO A 199 7.19 16.25 6.79
C PRO A 199 6.85 15.49 5.51
N ASN A 200 7.53 14.38 5.28
CA ASN A 200 7.35 13.48 4.14
C ASN A 200 7.50 12.03 4.59
N ILE A 201 6.99 11.10 3.78
CA ILE A 201 7.23 9.68 4.00
C ILE A 201 8.73 9.42 3.86
N THR A 202 9.30 8.76 4.86
CA THR A 202 10.73 8.37 4.87
C THR A 202 10.95 7.14 4.00
N SER A 203 12.04 7.10 3.26
CA SER A 203 12.43 5.99 2.39
C SER A 203 13.94 5.93 2.18
#